data_2dc44afe3fa7fe76cf683bc2858899a5
#
_entry.id   2dc44afe3fa7fe76cf683bc2858899a5
#
_cell.length_a   1.000
_cell.length_b   1.000
_cell.length_c   1.000
_cell.angle_alpha   90.00
_cell.angle_beta   90.00
_cell.angle_gamma   90.00
#
_symmetry.space_group_name_H-M   'P 1'
#
loop_
_entity.id
_entity.type
_entity.pdbx_description
1 polymer ?
#
loop_
_entity_poly.entity_id
_entity_poly.type
_entity_poly.pdbx_seq_one_letter_code
_entity_poly.pdbx_strand_id
1 'polypeptide(L)'
;VPGSFDPVTLGHLDVVRRAAEMFDEVVVAVATNVAKRPLLPAAERVALVAAAVAGLPRVRAAEAPGLLVDFCREVGATAIVKGLRSGGDYDAELPMAWMNRHLGVETVFLPADPAVAHIASSLVKDVARHGGRIDDLVPPGVAAVVRARLAQEGT
;
A
#
# COMPACT_ATOMS: atom_id res chain seq x y z
N VAL A 1 6.19 2.95 -4.69
CA VAL A 1 4.76 2.56 -4.54
C VAL A 1 4.27 3.02 -3.18
N PRO A 2 3.59 4.16 -3.08
CA PRO A 2 3.08 4.66 -1.80
C PRO A 2 1.69 4.07 -1.46
N GLY A 3 1.43 3.92 -0.17
CA GLY A 3 0.13 3.50 0.34
C GLY A 3 0.07 3.50 1.85
N SER A 4 -1.15 3.39 2.41
CA SER A 4 -1.32 3.21 3.86
C SER A 4 -0.95 1.79 4.30
N PHE A 5 -1.20 0.79 3.47
CA PHE A 5 -0.95 -0.64 3.75
C PHE A 5 -1.52 -1.08 5.11
N ASP A 6 -2.77 -0.75 5.36
CA ASP A 6 -3.46 -0.96 6.63
C ASP A 6 -4.69 -1.87 6.49
N PRO A 7 -4.47 -3.19 6.32
CA PRO A 7 -3.21 -3.90 6.10
C PRO A 7 -2.75 -3.92 4.64
N VAL A 8 -1.53 -4.43 4.39
CA VAL A 8 -1.10 -4.84 3.06
C VAL A 8 -1.98 -5.98 2.55
N THR A 9 -2.32 -5.95 1.23
CA THR A 9 -3.23 -6.93 0.58
C THR A 9 -2.59 -7.54 -0.66
N LEU A 10 -3.18 -8.61 -1.21
CA LEU A 10 -2.73 -9.18 -2.49
C LEU A 10 -2.86 -8.19 -3.65
N GLY A 11 -3.85 -7.27 -3.61
CA GLY A 11 -3.94 -6.20 -4.60
C GLY A 11 -2.77 -5.21 -4.56
N HIS A 12 -2.25 -4.92 -3.36
CA HIS A 12 -1.02 -4.12 -3.24
C HIS A 12 0.20 -4.86 -3.80
N LEU A 13 0.31 -6.18 -3.52
CA LEU A 13 1.43 -6.97 -4.01
C LEU A 13 1.44 -7.13 -5.54
N ASP A 14 0.27 -7.17 -6.19
CA ASP A 14 0.18 -7.15 -7.65
C ASP A 14 0.87 -5.92 -8.23
N VAL A 15 0.51 -4.74 -7.73
CA VAL A 15 1.12 -3.47 -8.18
C VAL A 15 2.62 -3.45 -7.90
N VAL A 16 3.06 -3.90 -6.72
CA VAL A 16 4.48 -3.92 -6.34
C VAL A 16 5.30 -4.85 -7.24
N ARG A 17 4.79 -6.07 -7.52
CA ARG A 17 5.47 -7.03 -8.41
C ARG A 17 5.64 -6.47 -9.81
N ARG A 18 4.57 -5.91 -10.38
CA ARG A 18 4.59 -5.33 -11.72
C ARG A 18 5.46 -4.07 -11.79
N ALA A 19 5.49 -3.26 -10.74
CA ALA A 19 6.43 -2.17 -10.64
C ALA A 19 7.89 -2.67 -10.64
N ALA A 20 8.19 -3.79 -9.94
CA ALA A 20 9.51 -4.38 -9.90
C ALA A 20 9.98 -4.98 -11.25
N GLU A 21 9.06 -5.27 -12.17
CA GLU A 21 9.38 -5.66 -13.55
C GLU A 21 9.70 -4.45 -14.44
N MET A 22 9.25 -3.26 -14.06
CA MET A 22 9.36 -2.03 -14.85
C MET A 22 10.50 -1.10 -14.39
N PHE A 23 10.89 -1.18 -13.12
CA PHE A 23 11.86 -0.29 -12.49
C PHE A 23 13.02 -1.08 -11.88
N ASP A 24 14.22 -0.49 -11.87
CA ASP A 24 15.41 -1.13 -11.32
C ASP A 24 15.35 -1.35 -9.82
N GLU A 25 14.72 -0.43 -9.09
CA GLU A 25 14.44 -0.53 -7.67
C GLU A 25 13.02 -0.07 -7.35
N VAL A 26 12.39 -0.72 -6.37
CA VAL A 26 11.06 -0.32 -5.88
C VAL A 26 11.10 -0.12 -4.37
N VAL A 27 10.71 1.06 -3.94
CA VAL A 27 10.46 1.37 -2.52
C VAL A 27 8.96 1.35 -2.27
N VAL A 28 8.51 0.43 -1.43
CA VAL A 28 7.12 0.42 -0.94
C VAL A 28 7.04 1.40 0.23
N ALA A 29 6.47 2.58 -0.04
CA ALA A 29 6.45 3.70 0.88
C ALA A 29 5.18 3.65 1.75
N VAL A 30 5.33 3.26 3.01
CA VAL A 30 4.24 3.18 3.98
C VAL A 30 3.95 4.59 4.51
N ALA A 31 2.90 5.21 3.99
CA ALA A 31 2.53 6.57 4.35
C ALA A 31 1.89 6.63 5.76
N THR A 32 2.30 7.63 6.51
CA THR A 32 1.70 8.01 7.80
C THR A 32 0.84 9.24 7.61
N ASN A 33 -0.48 9.04 7.53
CA ASN A 33 -1.43 10.15 7.48
C ASN A 33 -1.99 10.40 8.88
N VAL A 34 -1.61 11.51 9.49
CA VAL A 34 -2.05 11.93 10.83
C VAL A 34 -3.56 12.17 10.94
N ALA A 35 -4.25 12.40 9.82
CA ALA A 35 -5.71 12.58 9.80
C ALA A 35 -6.49 11.27 9.83
N LYS A 36 -5.85 10.12 9.58
CA LYS A 36 -6.47 8.79 9.62
C LYS A 36 -6.04 8.07 10.89
N ARG A 37 -7.00 7.36 11.51
CA ARG A 37 -6.70 6.39 12.58
C ARG A 37 -6.48 5.01 11.94
N PRO A 38 -5.24 4.59 11.70
CA PRO A 38 -4.97 3.27 11.15
C PRO A 38 -5.23 2.20 12.21
N LEU A 39 -5.62 0.99 11.77
CA LEU A 39 -5.73 -0.18 12.63
C LEU A 39 -4.34 -0.61 13.15
N LEU A 40 -3.34 -0.58 12.27
CA LEU A 40 -1.99 -1.02 12.58
C LEU A 40 -1.03 0.18 12.69
N PRO A 41 -0.15 0.22 13.73
CA PRO A 41 0.91 1.22 13.83
C PRO A 41 1.82 1.23 12.61
N ALA A 42 2.45 2.36 12.29
CA ALA A 42 3.31 2.51 11.10
C ALA A 42 4.43 1.45 11.05
N ALA A 43 5.14 1.25 12.15
CA ALA A 43 6.23 0.26 12.22
C ALA A 43 5.74 -1.17 11.92
N GLU A 44 4.55 -1.54 12.40
CA GLU A 44 3.96 -2.86 12.15
C GLU A 44 3.56 -3.01 10.67
N ARG A 45 3.00 -1.96 10.05
CA ARG A 45 2.69 -1.96 8.62
C ARG A 45 3.95 -2.09 7.76
N VAL A 46 5.03 -1.39 8.11
CA VAL A 46 6.33 -1.52 7.43
C VAL A 46 6.86 -2.95 7.55
N ALA A 47 6.81 -3.55 8.74
CA ALA A 47 7.27 -4.92 8.96
C ALA A 47 6.47 -5.94 8.14
N LEU A 48 5.14 -5.80 8.08
CA LEU A 48 4.27 -6.67 7.28
C LEU A 48 4.53 -6.52 5.78
N VAL A 49 4.72 -5.30 5.30
CA VAL A 49 5.09 -5.06 3.89
C VAL A 49 6.47 -5.66 3.60
N ALA A 50 7.46 -5.42 4.45
CA ALA A 50 8.81 -5.97 4.29
C ALA A 50 8.80 -7.50 4.20
N ALA A 51 8.05 -8.17 5.08
CA ALA A 51 7.87 -9.62 5.03
C ALA A 51 7.19 -10.08 3.74
N ALA A 52 6.17 -9.36 3.28
CA ALA A 52 5.42 -9.71 2.08
C ALA A 52 6.24 -9.55 0.79
N VAL A 53 7.23 -8.67 0.76
CA VAL A 53 8.09 -8.42 -0.42
C VAL A 53 9.48 -9.05 -0.31
N ALA A 54 9.79 -9.78 0.77
CA ALA A 54 11.12 -10.34 1.04
C ALA A 54 11.66 -11.26 -0.09
N GLY A 55 10.77 -11.88 -0.87
CA GLY A 55 11.14 -12.70 -2.03
C GLY A 55 11.31 -11.91 -3.34
N LEU A 56 11.07 -10.60 -3.34
CA LEU A 56 11.19 -9.78 -4.55
C LEU A 56 12.57 -9.09 -4.57
N PRO A 57 13.41 -9.37 -5.57
CA PRO A 57 14.72 -8.71 -5.67
C PRO A 57 14.53 -7.21 -5.89
N ARG A 58 15.39 -6.40 -5.26
CA ARG A 58 15.41 -4.93 -5.42
C ARG A 58 14.10 -4.23 -4.99
N VAL A 59 13.31 -4.88 -4.12
CA VAL A 59 12.12 -4.30 -3.49
C VAL A 59 12.36 -4.18 -2.00
N ARG A 60 12.09 -3.01 -1.44
CA ARG A 60 12.17 -2.78 0.01
C ARG A 60 10.99 -1.97 0.52
N ALA A 61 10.66 -2.13 1.79
CA ALA A 61 9.69 -1.30 2.48
C ALA A 61 10.39 -0.20 3.28
N ALA A 62 9.76 0.97 3.35
CA ALA A 62 10.20 2.07 4.20
C ALA A 62 9.00 2.86 4.69
N GLU A 63 9.11 3.46 5.87
CA GLU A 63 8.16 4.46 6.35
C GLU A 63 8.37 5.75 5.56
N ALA A 64 7.27 6.36 5.11
CA ALA A 64 7.28 7.64 4.40
C ALA A 64 6.49 8.68 5.22
N PRO A 65 7.14 9.35 6.17
CA PRO A 65 6.53 10.42 6.94
C PRO A 65 6.44 11.70 6.09
N GLY A 66 5.43 12.51 6.37
CA GLY A 66 5.32 13.85 5.76
C GLY A 66 4.92 13.83 4.29
N LEU A 67 5.52 14.73 3.51
CA LEU A 67 5.18 14.91 2.11
C LEU A 67 5.85 13.84 1.22
N LEU A 68 5.05 13.14 0.42
CA LEU A 68 5.52 12.04 -0.40
C LEU A 68 6.64 12.43 -1.38
N VAL A 69 6.57 13.62 -1.97
CA VAL A 69 7.60 14.08 -2.92
C VAL A 69 8.94 14.37 -2.24
N ASP A 70 8.95 14.76 -0.97
CA ASP A 70 10.18 14.92 -0.21
C ASP A 70 10.82 13.57 0.10
N PHE A 71 10.01 12.59 0.49
CA PHE A 71 10.45 11.21 0.62
C PHE A 71 11.00 10.66 -0.70
N CYS A 72 10.35 10.95 -1.84
CA CYS A 72 10.86 10.55 -3.16
C CYS A 72 12.27 11.10 -3.42
N ARG A 73 12.52 12.36 -3.09
CA ARG A 73 13.85 12.98 -3.24
C ARG A 73 14.88 12.33 -2.32
N GLU A 74 14.52 12.08 -1.08
CA GLU A 74 15.39 11.43 -0.09
C GLU A 74 15.85 10.04 -0.54
N VAL A 75 14.95 9.25 -1.11
CA VAL A 75 15.27 7.88 -1.58
C VAL A 75 15.73 7.82 -3.04
N GLY A 76 15.81 8.96 -3.74
CA GLY A 76 16.21 9.01 -5.14
C GLY A 76 15.17 8.43 -6.11
N ALA A 77 13.89 8.40 -5.73
CA ALA A 77 12.84 7.87 -6.59
C ALA A 77 12.55 8.81 -7.77
N THR A 78 12.48 8.25 -8.96
CA THR A 78 12.22 8.98 -10.23
C THR A 78 10.75 9.04 -10.60
N ALA A 79 9.91 8.16 -10.05
CA ALA A 79 8.48 8.13 -10.28
C ALA A 79 7.71 7.58 -9.07
N ILE A 80 6.46 7.98 -8.96
CA ILE A 80 5.48 7.40 -8.04
C ILE A 80 4.60 6.45 -8.84
N VAL A 81 4.46 5.19 -8.38
CA VAL A 81 3.58 4.21 -9.01
C VAL A 81 2.33 4.01 -8.16
N LYS A 82 1.16 4.15 -8.76
CA LYS A 82 -0.15 3.98 -8.12
C LYS A 82 -0.97 2.93 -8.85
N GLY A 83 -1.53 1.97 -8.11
CA GLY A 83 -2.51 1.03 -8.65
C GLY A 83 -3.89 1.66 -8.78
N LEU A 84 -4.60 1.35 -9.87
CA LEU A 84 -5.96 1.78 -10.12
C LEU A 84 -6.87 0.57 -10.30
N ARG A 85 -7.98 0.51 -9.59
CA ARG A 85 -8.98 -0.56 -9.67
C ARG A 85 -10.21 -0.16 -10.51
N SER A 86 -10.44 1.14 -10.62
CA SER A 86 -11.60 1.69 -11.32
C SER A 86 -11.34 3.09 -11.87
N GLY A 87 -12.23 3.58 -12.70
CA GLY A 87 -12.20 4.98 -13.14
C GLY A 87 -12.35 5.97 -11.98
N GLY A 88 -13.13 5.63 -10.96
CA GLY A 88 -13.26 6.47 -9.76
C GLY A 88 -11.94 6.58 -8.96
N ASP A 89 -11.13 5.53 -8.92
CA ASP A 89 -9.78 5.62 -8.32
C ASP A 89 -8.91 6.60 -9.13
N TYR A 90 -8.98 6.55 -10.47
CA TYR A 90 -8.25 7.48 -11.32
C TYR A 90 -8.65 8.93 -11.06
N ASP A 91 -9.95 9.23 -11.07
CA ASP A 91 -10.47 10.58 -10.81
C ASP A 91 -10.03 11.10 -9.43
N ALA A 92 -9.99 10.24 -8.42
CA ALA A 92 -9.57 10.58 -7.07
C ALA A 92 -8.05 10.82 -6.95
N GLU A 93 -7.22 10.10 -7.70
CA GLU A 93 -5.76 10.18 -7.65
C GLU A 93 -5.19 11.28 -8.56
N LEU A 94 -5.89 11.66 -9.61
CA LEU A 94 -5.41 12.58 -10.64
C LEU A 94 -5.02 13.98 -10.10
N PRO A 95 -5.78 14.63 -9.20
CA PRO A 95 -5.37 15.90 -8.61
C PRO A 95 -4.03 15.83 -7.87
N MET A 96 -3.80 14.73 -7.16
CA MET A 96 -2.53 14.52 -6.45
C MET A 96 -1.38 14.23 -7.43
N ALA A 97 -1.63 13.52 -8.52
CA ALA A 97 -0.65 13.29 -9.57
C ALA A 97 -0.18 14.60 -10.21
N TRP A 98 -1.10 15.51 -10.49
CA TRP A 98 -0.75 16.85 -10.99
C TRP A 98 0.07 17.65 -9.97
N MET A 99 -0.28 17.56 -8.68
CA MET A 99 0.47 18.22 -7.63
C MET A 99 1.89 17.62 -7.48
N ASN A 100 2.01 16.30 -7.52
CA ASN A 100 3.31 15.62 -7.49
C ASN A 100 4.20 16.06 -8.65
N ARG A 101 3.64 16.12 -9.87
CA ARG A 101 4.33 16.63 -11.06
C ARG A 101 4.78 18.08 -10.89
N HIS A 102 3.90 18.96 -10.39
CA HIS A 102 4.26 20.35 -10.08
C HIS A 102 5.44 20.42 -9.11
N LEU A 103 5.52 19.50 -8.16
CA LEU A 103 6.60 19.38 -7.19
C LEU A 103 7.82 18.58 -7.69
N GLY A 104 7.81 18.14 -8.96
CA GLY A 104 8.97 17.57 -9.65
C GLY A 104 9.05 16.03 -9.65
N VAL A 105 7.96 15.31 -9.33
CA VAL A 105 7.92 13.84 -9.40
C VAL A 105 6.71 13.38 -10.21
N GLU A 106 6.94 12.59 -11.26
CA GLU A 106 5.87 12.04 -12.09
C GLU A 106 5.14 10.87 -11.39
N THR A 107 3.86 10.69 -11.75
CA THR A 107 3.03 9.58 -11.26
C THR A 107 2.66 8.67 -12.43
N VAL A 108 2.94 7.38 -12.27
CA VAL A 108 2.58 6.31 -13.21
C VAL A 108 1.40 5.54 -12.61
N PHE A 109 0.36 5.32 -13.41
CA PHE A 109 -0.80 4.54 -13.02
C PHE A 109 -0.75 3.14 -13.63
N LEU A 110 -0.92 2.12 -12.79
CA LEU A 110 -1.04 0.72 -13.21
C LEU A 110 -2.46 0.22 -12.96
N PRO A 111 -3.20 -0.20 -13.99
CA PRO A 111 -4.47 -0.90 -13.78
C PRO A 111 -4.25 -2.16 -12.93
N ALA A 112 -5.06 -2.37 -11.91
CA ALA A 112 -4.98 -3.58 -11.09
C ALA A 112 -5.36 -4.83 -11.90
N ASP A 113 -4.80 -5.97 -11.55
CA ASP A 113 -5.23 -7.25 -12.09
C ASP A 113 -6.70 -7.50 -11.68
N PRO A 114 -7.61 -7.86 -12.62
CA PRO A 114 -9.00 -8.13 -12.33
C PRO A 114 -9.22 -9.16 -11.22
N ALA A 115 -8.30 -10.13 -11.07
CA ALA A 115 -8.39 -11.16 -10.04
C ALA A 115 -8.27 -10.60 -8.61
N VAL A 116 -7.59 -9.45 -8.43
CA VAL A 116 -7.34 -8.83 -7.13
C VAL A 116 -7.90 -7.40 -7.00
N ALA A 117 -8.51 -6.86 -8.05
CA ALA A 117 -9.02 -5.49 -8.09
C ALA A 117 -10.11 -5.22 -7.03
N HIS A 118 -10.84 -6.25 -6.61
CA HIS A 118 -11.87 -6.17 -5.57
C HIS A 118 -11.28 -6.08 -4.15
N ILE A 119 -9.98 -6.34 -3.97
CA ILE A 119 -9.35 -6.41 -2.64
C ILE A 119 -8.92 -5.00 -2.20
N ALA A 120 -9.66 -4.41 -1.28
CA ALA A 120 -9.31 -3.15 -0.62
C ALA A 120 -9.07 -3.37 0.88
N SER A 121 -8.09 -2.68 1.46
CA SER A 121 -7.78 -2.79 2.90
C SER A 121 -8.97 -2.47 3.80
N SER A 122 -9.82 -1.51 3.41
CA SER A 122 -11.05 -1.18 4.13
C SER A 122 -12.03 -2.35 4.17
N LEU A 123 -12.22 -3.02 3.03
CA LEU A 123 -13.09 -4.19 2.94
C LEU A 123 -12.50 -5.39 3.70
N VAL A 124 -11.18 -5.60 3.63
CA VAL A 124 -10.50 -6.64 4.42
C VAL A 124 -10.73 -6.43 5.92
N LYS A 125 -10.59 -5.20 6.40
CA LYS A 125 -10.88 -4.87 7.81
C LYS A 125 -12.35 -5.08 8.17
N ASP A 126 -13.24 -4.70 7.29
CA ASP A 126 -14.68 -4.86 7.50
C ASP A 126 -15.09 -6.34 7.59
N VAL A 127 -14.65 -7.15 6.64
CA VAL A 127 -14.86 -8.62 6.66
C VAL A 127 -14.29 -9.24 7.94
N ALA A 128 -13.08 -8.83 8.35
CA ALA A 128 -12.45 -9.36 9.55
C ALA A 128 -13.20 -8.97 10.84
N ARG A 129 -13.74 -7.75 10.93
CA ARG A 129 -14.58 -7.29 12.07
C ARG A 129 -15.83 -8.14 12.24
N HIS A 130 -16.39 -8.64 11.15
CA HIS A 130 -17.56 -9.51 11.16
C HIS A 130 -17.20 -11.01 11.23
N GLY A 131 -15.94 -11.36 11.54
CA GLY A 131 -15.49 -12.75 11.68
C GLY A 131 -15.31 -13.50 10.36
N GLY A 132 -15.36 -12.81 9.23
CA GLY A 132 -15.17 -13.42 7.90
C GLY A 132 -13.72 -13.82 7.64
N ARG A 133 -13.55 -14.74 6.67
CA ARG A 133 -12.22 -15.19 6.24
C ARG A 133 -11.55 -14.14 5.36
N ILE A 134 -10.28 -13.83 5.68
CA ILE A 134 -9.44 -12.87 4.95
C ILE A 134 -8.10 -13.47 4.52
N ASP A 135 -7.85 -14.74 4.77
CA ASP A 135 -6.55 -15.40 4.54
C ASP A 135 -6.16 -15.45 3.06
N ASP A 136 -7.14 -15.45 2.18
CA ASP A 136 -7.00 -15.44 0.71
C ASP A 136 -6.99 -14.02 0.10
N LEU A 137 -7.06 -12.99 0.92
CA LEU A 137 -7.07 -11.58 0.51
C LEU A 137 -5.76 -10.85 0.84
N VAL A 138 -4.97 -11.44 1.74
CA VAL A 138 -3.76 -10.80 2.29
C VAL A 138 -2.55 -11.75 2.25
N PRO A 139 -1.33 -11.25 2.29
CA PRO A 139 -0.13 -12.08 2.40
C PRO A 139 -0.12 -12.95 3.67
N PRO A 140 0.67 -14.05 3.68
CA PRO A 140 0.80 -14.91 4.85
C PRO A 140 1.17 -14.13 6.13
N GLY A 141 0.54 -14.46 7.24
CA GLY A 141 0.75 -13.83 8.55
C GLY A 141 -0.06 -12.54 8.79
N VAL A 142 -0.46 -11.82 7.75
CA VAL A 142 -1.21 -10.55 7.88
C VAL A 142 -2.59 -10.78 8.52
N ALA A 143 -3.29 -11.83 8.14
CA ALA A 143 -4.63 -12.13 8.67
C ALA A 143 -4.63 -12.33 10.20
N ALA A 144 -3.63 -13.01 10.74
CA ALA A 144 -3.49 -13.22 12.17
C ALA A 144 -3.27 -11.89 12.93
N VAL A 145 -2.42 -11.01 12.40
CA VAL A 145 -2.14 -9.70 12.99
C VAL A 145 -3.40 -8.82 12.99
N VAL A 146 -4.13 -8.77 11.87
CA VAL A 146 -5.38 -8.00 11.76
C VAL A 146 -6.40 -8.47 12.79
N ARG A 147 -6.64 -9.80 12.90
CA ARG A 147 -7.60 -10.36 13.87
C ARG A 147 -7.20 -10.06 15.31
N ALA A 148 -5.89 -10.21 15.64
CA ALA A 148 -5.39 -9.92 16.98
C ALA A 148 -5.59 -8.45 17.36
N ARG A 149 -5.36 -7.52 16.42
CA ARG A 149 -5.55 -6.08 16.65
C ARG A 149 -7.03 -5.72 16.84
N LEU A 150 -7.92 -6.27 16.00
CA LEU A 150 -9.36 -6.03 16.13
C LEU A 150 -9.93 -6.56 17.46
N ALA A 151 -9.43 -7.69 17.96
CA ALA A 151 -9.82 -8.21 19.26
C ALA A 151 -9.45 -7.26 20.42
N GLN A 152 -8.35 -6.51 20.29
CA GLN A 152 -7.92 -5.51 21.28
C GLN A 152 -8.76 -4.21 21.24
N GLU A 153 -9.30 -3.83 20.06
CA GLU A 153 -10.17 -2.65 19.93
C GLU A 153 -11.58 -2.87 20.54
N GLY A 154 -12.02 -4.13 20.64
CA GLY A 154 -13.34 -4.51 21.14
C GLY A 154 -13.42 -4.72 22.66
N THR A 155 -12.31 -4.52 23.38
CA THR A 155 -12.22 -4.65 24.85
C THR A 155 -12.10 -3.29 25.50
#